data_18f9acd58b5acd1a29f340555f3a25d4
#
_entry.id   18f9acd58b5acd1a29f340555f3a25d4
#
_cell.length_a   1.000
_cell.length_b   1.000
_cell.length_c   1.000
_cell.angle_alpha   90.00
_cell.angle_beta   90.00
_cell.angle_gamma   90.00
#
_symmetry.space_group_name_H-M   'P 1'
#
loop_
_entity.id
_entity.type
_entity.pdbx_description
1 polymer ?
#
loop_
_entity_poly.entity_id
_entity_poly.type
_entity_poly.pdbx_seq_one_letter_code
_entity_poly.pdbx_strand_id
1 'polypeptide(L)'
;MAQIEQSSDQGMMVEDHLFYLPATMTERWNYTEHRLGTVTATYDDCPDFTWQITPSDSELISLSDIRLELEVHLTRADGTPLQTEDCVSSVNNLLHSLFQSVSVELGGRSISDRSNLYFLRAYSENLIGFCTDAQKSQLTSAGFIIDNNYTAPYNGVFIPAVQGGTKARVTFNSSGAHQRAEMINQIYPLQLRGRIHSDIFQQEKPLLTGVPVFIRLTRARTALSFTAVDSAHLPKIAIRNPRLLIRKFEMTPAYSNAWAKQLMTRKCYASY
;
A
#
# COMPACT_ATOMS: atom_id res chain seq x y z
N MET A 1 -40.06 -26.00 4.46
CA MET A 1 -39.15 -26.57 5.45
C MET A 1 -38.12 -27.37 4.67
N ALA A 2 -36.95 -26.78 4.41
CA ALA A 2 -35.85 -27.52 3.81
C ALA A 2 -35.11 -28.20 4.96
N GLN A 3 -35.13 -29.53 4.99
CA GLN A 3 -34.24 -30.31 5.83
C GLN A 3 -32.81 -30.10 5.33
N ILE A 4 -32.02 -29.45 6.13
CA ILE A 4 -30.55 -29.39 5.90
C ILE A 4 -30.03 -30.76 6.28
N GLU A 5 -29.61 -31.54 5.31
CA GLU A 5 -28.93 -32.80 5.52
C GLU A 5 -27.68 -32.59 6.37
N GLN A 6 -27.62 -33.33 7.46
CA GLN A 6 -26.46 -33.40 8.36
C GLN A 6 -25.37 -34.21 7.65
N SER A 7 -24.62 -33.57 6.78
CA SER A 7 -23.40 -34.14 6.22
C SER A 7 -22.17 -33.52 6.89
N SER A 8 -21.04 -34.17 6.73
CA SER A 8 -19.73 -33.72 7.24
C SER A 8 -19.30 -32.33 6.74
N ASP A 9 -20.06 -31.71 5.85
CA ASP A 9 -19.89 -30.37 5.33
C ASP A 9 -20.40 -29.25 6.25
N GLN A 10 -20.96 -29.58 7.42
CA GLN A 10 -21.45 -28.55 8.37
C GLN A 10 -20.32 -27.64 8.88
N GLY A 11 -19.08 -28.08 8.87
CA GLY A 11 -17.91 -27.25 9.20
C GLY A 11 -17.70 -26.15 8.19
N MET A 12 -17.76 -26.50 6.90
CA MET A 12 -17.57 -25.56 5.79
C MET A 12 -18.71 -24.57 5.66
N MET A 13 -19.96 -25.01 5.87
CA MET A 13 -21.11 -24.10 5.88
C MET A 13 -21.09 -23.09 7.03
N VAL A 14 -20.55 -23.48 8.19
CA VAL A 14 -20.39 -22.55 9.31
C VAL A 14 -19.30 -21.52 9.02
N GLU A 15 -18.22 -21.92 8.35
CA GLU A 15 -17.18 -20.98 7.90
C GLU A 15 -17.73 -19.99 6.85
N ASP A 16 -18.53 -20.44 5.90
CA ASP A 16 -19.18 -19.57 4.93
C ASP A 16 -20.15 -18.59 5.58
N HIS A 17 -20.95 -19.04 6.55
CA HIS A 17 -21.81 -18.15 7.32
C HIS A 17 -21.05 -17.21 8.26
N LEU A 18 -19.89 -17.62 8.74
CA LEU A 18 -18.99 -16.78 9.54
C LEU A 18 -18.43 -15.60 8.76
N PHE A 19 -18.19 -15.77 7.46
CA PHE A 19 -17.53 -14.80 6.62
C PHE A 19 -18.45 -14.13 5.60
N TYR A 20 -19.63 -14.68 5.37
CA TYR A 20 -20.65 -14.06 4.54
C TYR A 20 -21.57 -13.20 5.42
N LEU A 21 -21.32 -11.91 5.41
CA LEU A 21 -22.18 -10.96 6.12
C LEU A 21 -23.29 -10.51 5.16
N PRO A 22 -24.52 -11.06 5.27
CA PRO A 22 -25.64 -10.48 4.57
C PRO A 22 -25.85 -9.04 5.05
N ALA A 23 -26.27 -8.17 4.13
CA ALA A 23 -26.46 -6.73 4.40
C ALA A 23 -27.32 -6.43 5.65
N THR A 24 -28.18 -7.40 6.06
CA THR A 24 -29.04 -7.30 7.23
C THR A 24 -28.33 -7.52 8.58
N MET A 25 -27.09 -8.01 8.58
CA MET A 25 -26.32 -8.30 9.80
C MET A 25 -25.38 -7.18 10.21
N THR A 26 -25.13 -6.25 9.31
CA THR A 26 -24.31 -5.06 9.58
C THR A 26 -25.20 -3.85 9.80
N GLU A 27 -24.99 -3.15 10.89
CA GLU A 27 -25.73 -1.92 11.20
C GLU A 27 -25.19 -0.76 10.35
N ARG A 28 -23.88 -0.66 10.25
CA ARG A 28 -23.20 0.32 9.41
C ARG A 28 -21.77 -0.11 9.06
N TRP A 29 -21.23 0.55 8.08
CA TRP A 29 -19.81 0.43 7.76
C TRP A 29 -19.21 1.83 7.65
N ASN A 30 -17.94 1.96 8.02
CA ASN A 30 -17.19 3.20 7.90
C ASN A 30 -15.70 2.93 7.62
N TYR A 31 -15.01 3.95 7.16
CA TYR A 31 -13.56 3.96 7.11
C TYR A 31 -13.02 4.60 8.37
N THR A 32 -12.16 3.90 9.06
CA THR A 32 -11.44 4.42 10.22
C THR A 32 -9.99 4.72 9.84
N GLU A 33 -9.55 5.92 10.15
CA GLU A 33 -8.15 6.32 10.00
C GLU A 33 -7.33 5.85 11.19
N HIS A 34 -6.26 5.11 10.92
CA HIS A 34 -5.23 4.80 11.90
C HIS A 34 -3.99 5.61 11.55
N ARG A 35 -3.75 6.68 12.28
CA ARG A 35 -2.56 7.53 12.12
C ARG A 35 -1.43 7.00 12.98
N LEU A 36 -0.23 6.95 12.42
CA LEU A 36 0.97 6.88 13.22
C LEU A 36 1.12 8.20 14.00
N GLY A 37 1.51 8.11 15.26
CA GLY A 37 1.98 9.28 15.99
C GLY A 37 3.08 9.97 15.20
N THR A 38 3.32 11.26 15.49
CA THR A 38 4.22 12.13 14.74
C THR A 38 5.58 11.46 14.49
N VAL A 39 5.75 10.90 13.31
CA VAL A 39 7.05 10.39 12.88
C VAL A 39 7.83 11.61 12.38
N THR A 40 8.71 12.12 13.20
CA THR A 40 9.72 13.09 12.77
C THR A 40 10.81 12.31 12.05
N ALA A 41 10.48 11.87 10.84
CA ALA A 41 11.42 11.14 10.01
C ALA A 41 12.41 12.13 9.41
N THR A 42 13.57 12.17 9.96
CA THR A 42 14.72 12.80 9.34
C THR A 42 15.21 11.85 8.25
N TYR A 43 15.09 12.26 6.98
CA TYR A 43 15.74 11.68 5.80
C TYR A 43 16.18 10.20 5.95
N ASP A 44 17.08 9.62 5.29
CA ASP A 44 17.42 8.20 5.15
C ASP A 44 17.38 7.27 6.40
N ASP A 45 17.31 7.83 7.60
CA ASP A 45 17.18 7.11 8.89
C ASP A 45 15.72 6.92 9.35
N CYS A 46 14.77 6.87 8.42
CA CYS A 46 13.37 6.67 8.78
C CYS A 46 13.16 5.33 9.48
N PRO A 47 12.58 5.34 10.69
CA PRO A 47 12.21 4.11 11.36
C PRO A 47 11.13 3.36 10.58
N ASP A 48 10.99 2.09 10.86
CA ASP A 48 9.88 1.29 10.37
C ASP A 48 8.55 1.91 10.78
N PHE A 49 7.60 1.91 9.86
CA PHE A 49 6.22 2.32 10.17
C PHE A 49 5.46 1.12 10.71
N THR A 50 4.90 1.28 11.89
CA THR A 50 4.20 0.20 12.58
C THR A 50 2.82 0.64 13.02
N TRP A 51 1.80 -0.12 12.65
CA TRP A 51 0.42 0.10 13.11
C TRP A 51 -0.06 -1.12 13.87
N GLN A 52 -0.73 -0.87 14.98
CA GLN A 52 -1.47 -1.88 15.72
C GLN A 52 -2.95 -1.54 15.65
N ILE A 53 -3.75 -2.46 15.17
CA ILE A 53 -5.18 -2.31 15.00
C ILE A 53 -5.85 -3.40 15.84
N THR A 54 -6.63 -2.98 16.83
CA THR A 54 -7.38 -3.91 17.66
C THR A 54 -8.87 -3.64 17.42
N PRO A 55 -9.60 -4.54 16.74
CA PRO A 55 -11.05 -4.40 16.58
C PRO A 55 -11.74 -4.59 17.93
N SER A 56 -12.85 -3.89 18.13
CA SER A 56 -13.73 -4.14 19.27
C SER A 56 -14.56 -5.42 19.05
N ASP A 57 -15.20 -5.91 20.10
CA ASP A 57 -15.97 -7.16 20.05
C ASP A 57 -17.19 -7.11 19.11
N SER A 58 -17.63 -5.91 18.74
CA SER A 58 -18.74 -5.69 17.80
C SER A 58 -18.28 -5.30 16.39
N GLU A 59 -16.98 -5.16 16.16
CA GLU A 59 -16.43 -4.72 14.89
C GLU A 59 -15.74 -5.85 14.13
N LEU A 60 -15.97 -5.91 12.82
CA LEU A 60 -15.22 -6.71 11.87
C LEU A 60 -14.38 -5.81 10.99
N ILE A 61 -13.20 -6.26 10.61
CA ILE A 61 -12.28 -5.52 9.74
C ILE A 61 -12.22 -6.18 8.37
N SER A 62 -12.41 -5.40 7.31
CA SER A 62 -12.10 -5.86 5.95
C SER A 62 -10.60 -5.77 5.71
N LEU A 63 -9.94 -6.90 5.56
CA LEU A 63 -8.51 -6.95 5.23
C LEU A 63 -8.26 -6.54 3.78
N SER A 64 -9.18 -6.84 2.87
CA SER A 64 -9.05 -6.50 1.43
C SER A 64 -9.13 -5.01 1.14
N ASP A 65 -9.66 -4.20 2.06
CA ASP A 65 -9.84 -2.77 1.86
C ASP A 65 -9.01 -1.93 2.85
N ILE A 66 -7.77 -2.36 3.06
CA ILE A 66 -6.78 -1.57 3.80
C ILE A 66 -5.97 -0.76 2.80
N ARG A 67 -5.96 0.56 3.00
CA ARG A 67 -5.24 1.51 2.13
C ARG A 67 -4.22 2.29 2.93
N LEU A 68 -3.01 2.38 2.37
CA LEU A 68 -1.94 3.22 2.89
C LEU A 68 -2.05 4.60 2.22
N GLU A 69 -2.00 5.65 3.03
CA GLU A 69 -1.85 7.03 2.58
C GLU A 69 -0.66 7.68 3.28
N LEU A 70 0.09 8.45 2.53
CA LEU A 70 1.23 9.21 3.04
C LEU A 70 1.54 10.42 2.17
N GLU A 71 2.24 11.38 2.75
CA GLU A 71 2.76 12.55 2.08
C GLU A 71 4.27 12.44 1.94
N VAL A 72 4.76 12.67 0.73
CA VAL A 72 6.19 12.63 0.41
C VAL A 72 6.67 14.04 0.14
N HIS A 73 7.65 14.47 0.91
CA HIS A 73 8.38 15.70 0.67
C HIS A 73 9.77 15.36 0.14
N LEU A 74 10.10 15.93 -0.99
CA LEU A 74 11.37 15.72 -1.68
C LEU A 74 12.17 17.01 -1.66
N THR A 75 13.42 16.91 -1.23
CA THR A 75 14.34 18.04 -1.19
C THR A 75 15.70 17.63 -1.73
N ARG A 76 16.50 18.60 -2.15
CA ARG A 76 17.91 18.40 -2.41
C ARG A 76 18.68 18.07 -1.14
N ALA A 77 19.93 17.69 -1.27
CA ALA A 77 20.83 17.43 -0.14
C ALA A 77 20.97 18.61 0.81
N ASP A 78 20.87 19.84 0.31
CA ASP A 78 20.92 21.09 1.06
C ASP A 78 19.58 21.51 1.70
N GLY A 79 18.50 20.74 1.48
CA GLY A 79 17.17 21.04 2.00
C GLY A 79 16.31 21.95 1.11
N THR A 80 16.84 22.42 -0.05
CA THR A 80 16.05 23.21 -1.00
C THR A 80 15.10 22.33 -1.81
N PRO A 81 13.98 22.86 -2.35
CA PRO A 81 13.09 22.11 -3.22
C PRO A 81 13.81 21.63 -4.48
N LEU A 82 13.40 20.47 -5.00
CA LEU A 82 13.84 19.98 -6.30
C LEU A 82 13.43 20.93 -7.40
N GLN A 83 14.26 21.05 -8.41
CA GLN A 83 13.99 21.82 -9.62
C GLN A 83 14.06 20.90 -10.84
N THR A 84 13.46 21.35 -11.93
CA THR A 84 13.42 20.59 -13.20
C THR A 84 14.83 20.26 -13.72
N GLU A 85 15.81 21.14 -13.42
CA GLU A 85 17.21 20.98 -13.82
C GLU A 85 17.94 19.86 -13.08
N ASP A 86 17.40 19.40 -11.93
CA ASP A 86 18.02 18.29 -11.16
C ASP A 86 17.87 16.95 -11.86
N CYS A 87 16.94 16.86 -12.81
CA CYS A 87 16.71 15.65 -13.63
C CYS A 87 16.54 14.39 -12.80
N VAL A 88 15.72 14.50 -11.78
CA VAL A 88 15.31 13.41 -10.92
C VAL A 88 13.93 12.92 -11.35
N SER A 89 13.75 11.62 -11.45
CA SER A 89 12.44 10.98 -11.65
C SER A 89 12.24 9.88 -10.60
N SER A 90 11.00 9.65 -10.22
CA SER A 90 10.68 8.46 -9.42
C SER A 90 10.68 7.21 -10.30
N VAL A 91 10.97 6.06 -9.69
CA VAL A 91 10.67 4.78 -10.33
C VAL A 91 9.15 4.62 -10.45
N ASN A 92 8.71 3.70 -11.29
CA ASN A 92 7.30 3.42 -11.40
C ASN A 92 6.75 2.81 -10.09
N ASN A 93 5.47 3.09 -9.78
CA ASN A 93 4.83 2.61 -8.56
C ASN A 93 5.49 3.15 -7.27
N LEU A 94 5.68 4.48 -7.20
CA LEU A 94 6.47 5.16 -6.18
C LEU A 94 6.07 4.78 -4.75
N LEU A 95 4.75 4.77 -4.42
CA LEU A 95 4.27 4.44 -3.07
C LEU A 95 4.90 3.16 -2.54
N HIS A 96 4.93 2.13 -3.37
CA HIS A 96 5.41 0.81 -2.96
C HIS A 96 6.94 0.70 -3.03
N SER A 97 7.59 1.45 -3.91
CA SER A 97 9.05 1.49 -4.00
C SER A 97 9.71 2.13 -2.77
N LEU A 98 8.96 2.94 -2.02
CA LEU A 98 9.43 3.51 -0.75
C LEU A 98 9.64 2.46 0.35
N PHE A 99 9.13 1.24 0.18
CA PHE A 99 9.18 0.18 1.18
C PHE A 99 9.89 -1.06 0.65
N GLN A 100 10.78 -1.61 1.48
CA GLN A 100 11.55 -2.80 1.19
C GLN A 100 10.78 -4.07 1.55
N SER A 101 10.09 -4.06 2.69
CA SER A 101 9.33 -5.21 3.18
C SER A 101 8.05 -4.80 3.89
N VAL A 102 7.09 -5.73 3.89
CA VAL A 102 5.85 -5.66 4.65
C VAL A 102 5.80 -6.87 5.56
N SER A 103 5.57 -6.65 6.84
CA SER A 103 5.35 -7.71 7.82
C SER A 103 3.97 -7.55 8.45
N VAL A 104 3.19 -8.61 8.46
CA VAL A 104 1.85 -8.65 9.03
C VAL A 104 1.80 -9.75 10.08
N GLU A 105 1.27 -9.41 11.25
CA GLU A 105 1.04 -10.35 12.33
C GLU A 105 -0.45 -10.31 12.72
N LEU A 106 -1.04 -11.48 12.89
CA LEU A 106 -2.41 -11.63 13.40
C LEU A 106 -2.38 -12.41 14.70
N GLY A 107 -2.96 -11.85 15.76
CA GLY A 107 -3.00 -12.50 17.07
C GLY A 107 -1.60 -12.87 17.61
N GLY A 108 -0.56 -12.11 17.28
CA GLY A 108 0.83 -12.35 17.68
C GLY A 108 1.58 -13.41 16.84
N ARG A 109 0.97 -13.91 15.74
CA ARG A 109 1.65 -14.79 14.78
C ARG A 109 1.96 -14.04 13.50
N SER A 110 3.22 -14.14 13.03
CA SER A 110 3.62 -13.61 11.73
C SER A 110 3.03 -14.47 10.61
N ILE A 111 2.32 -13.82 9.68
CA ILE A 111 1.64 -14.49 8.56
C ILE A 111 2.29 -14.13 7.23
N SER A 112 2.91 -12.97 7.14
CA SER A 112 3.55 -12.53 5.91
C SER A 112 4.97 -13.05 5.77
N ASP A 113 5.36 -13.36 4.54
CA ASP A 113 6.74 -13.60 4.19
C ASP A 113 7.57 -12.33 4.38
N ARG A 114 8.66 -12.42 5.11
CA ARG A 114 9.61 -11.31 5.30
C ARG A 114 10.54 -11.17 4.07
N SER A 115 9.94 -11.08 2.89
CA SER A 115 10.70 -10.85 1.67
C SER A 115 11.10 -9.38 1.59
N ASN A 116 12.37 -9.11 1.31
CA ASN A 116 12.87 -7.75 1.07
C ASN A 116 12.57 -7.26 -0.37
N LEU A 117 11.66 -7.91 -1.07
CA LEU A 117 11.28 -7.64 -2.45
C LEU A 117 9.83 -7.14 -2.58
N TYR A 118 9.31 -6.50 -1.54
CA TYR A 118 7.94 -6.00 -1.53
C TYR A 118 7.62 -5.09 -2.72
N PHE A 119 8.51 -4.16 -3.04
CA PHE A 119 8.34 -3.23 -4.16
C PHE A 119 8.20 -3.96 -5.50
N LEU A 120 8.97 -5.04 -5.70
CA LEU A 120 8.91 -5.83 -6.92
C LEU A 120 7.59 -6.62 -7.02
N ARG A 121 7.16 -7.22 -5.90
CA ARG A 121 5.86 -7.88 -5.82
C ARG A 121 4.73 -6.91 -6.17
N ALA A 122 4.69 -5.75 -5.52
CA ALA A 122 3.67 -4.73 -5.76
C ALA A 122 3.65 -4.24 -7.21
N TYR A 123 4.83 -4.07 -7.81
CA TYR A 123 4.93 -3.69 -9.21
C TYR A 123 4.39 -4.77 -10.15
N SER A 124 4.78 -6.04 -9.91
CA SER A 124 4.31 -7.18 -10.72
C SER A 124 2.80 -7.38 -10.61
N GLU A 125 2.24 -7.29 -9.41
CA GLU A 125 0.80 -7.40 -9.19
C GLU A 125 0.03 -6.26 -9.88
N ASN A 126 0.54 -5.02 -9.82
CA ASN A 126 -0.08 -3.88 -10.50
C ASN A 126 0.02 -3.98 -12.03
N LEU A 127 1.11 -4.54 -12.54
CA LEU A 127 1.33 -4.68 -13.98
C LEU A 127 0.45 -5.77 -14.59
N ILE A 128 0.31 -6.90 -13.91
CA ILE A 128 -0.36 -8.11 -14.45
C ILE A 128 -1.84 -8.15 -14.02
N GLY A 129 -2.14 -7.74 -12.78
CA GLY A 129 -3.46 -7.88 -12.19
C GLY A 129 -4.48 -6.81 -12.58
N PHE A 130 -4.03 -5.69 -13.15
CA PHE A 130 -4.93 -4.58 -13.49
C PHE A 130 -4.93 -4.29 -14.99
N CYS A 131 -6.13 -4.01 -15.51
CA CYS A 131 -6.30 -3.58 -16.91
C CYS A 131 -5.71 -2.17 -17.13
N THR A 132 -5.49 -1.84 -18.40
CA THR A 132 -4.89 -0.56 -18.80
C THR A 132 -5.66 0.66 -18.28
N ASP A 133 -6.98 0.58 -18.17
CA ASP A 133 -7.81 1.68 -17.69
C ASP A 133 -7.61 1.92 -16.18
N ALA A 134 -7.50 0.87 -15.38
CA ALA A 134 -7.17 0.97 -13.96
C ALA A 134 -5.73 1.49 -13.75
N GLN A 135 -4.78 1.07 -14.60
CA GLN A 135 -3.41 1.57 -14.58
C GLN A 135 -3.31 3.06 -14.89
N LYS A 136 -4.17 3.58 -15.78
CA LYS A 136 -4.22 5.00 -16.14
C LYS A 136 -5.07 5.87 -15.19
N SER A 137 -5.82 5.27 -14.28
CA SER A 137 -6.71 5.97 -13.36
C SER A 137 -6.37 5.70 -11.90
N GLN A 138 -6.84 4.59 -11.36
CA GLN A 138 -6.76 4.30 -9.91
C GLN A 138 -5.31 4.13 -9.40
N LEU A 139 -4.44 3.50 -10.19
CA LEU A 139 -3.07 3.24 -9.79
C LEU A 139 -2.17 4.48 -9.85
N THR A 140 -2.59 5.55 -10.55
CA THR A 140 -1.83 6.81 -10.59
C THR A 140 -1.69 7.45 -9.23
N SER A 141 -2.66 7.24 -8.33
CA SER A 141 -2.58 7.71 -6.93
C SER A 141 -1.44 7.05 -6.13
N ALA A 142 -0.96 5.89 -6.54
CA ALA A 142 0.21 5.22 -5.99
C ALA A 142 1.52 5.58 -6.73
N GLY A 143 1.46 6.49 -7.69
CA GLY A 143 2.59 6.87 -8.53
C GLY A 143 2.88 5.83 -9.62
N PHE A 144 1.88 5.04 -10.04
CA PHE A 144 2.01 4.12 -11.16
C PHE A 144 1.68 4.85 -12.47
N ILE A 145 2.67 5.02 -13.35
CA ILE A 145 2.54 5.64 -14.67
C ILE A 145 3.26 4.76 -15.69
N ILE A 146 2.53 4.28 -16.69
CA ILE A 146 3.06 3.37 -17.71
C ILE A 146 4.17 4.04 -18.50
N ASP A 147 5.29 3.36 -18.64
CA ASP A 147 6.41 3.79 -19.47
C ASP A 147 6.15 3.44 -20.93
N ASN A 148 6.08 4.46 -21.78
CA ASN A 148 5.88 4.33 -23.20
C ASN A 148 6.92 5.16 -23.96
N ASN A 149 7.04 4.92 -25.26
CA ASN A 149 7.86 5.72 -26.17
C ASN A 149 9.33 5.83 -25.71
N TYR A 150 9.93 4.67 -25.50
CA TYR A 150 11.34 4.61 -25.12
C TYR A 150 12.23 5.17 -26.22
N THR A 151 13.15 6.06 -25.83
CA THR A 151 14.26 6.52 -26.66
C THR A 151 15.57 5.92 -26.13
N ALA A 152 16.48 5.60 -27.01
CA ALA A 152 17.83 5.13 -26.58
C ALA A 152 18.64 6.31 -25.96
N PRO A 153 19.48 6.04 -24.94
CA PRO A 153 19.77 4.77 -24.25
C PRO A 153 18.73 4.41 -23.19
N TYR A 154 18.60 3.12 -22.87
CA TYR A 154 17.62 2.57 -21.92
C TYR A 154 18.00 2.71 -20.44
N ASN A 155 18.85 3.62 -20.07
CA ASN A 155 19.32 3.81 -18.70
C ASN A 155 18.44 4.74 -17.84
N GLY A 156 17.22 5.05 -18.28
CA GLY A 156 16.25 5.88 -17.56
C GLY A 156 16.44 7.38 -17.75
N VAL A 157 17.65 7.85 -17.98
CA VAL A 157 17.96 9.26 -18.18
C VAL A 157 18.75 9.45 -19.47
N PHE A 158 18.29 10.38 -20.30
CA PHE A 158 18.94 10.74 -21.55
C PHE A 158 19.56 12.13 -21.42
N ILE A 159 20.86 12.23 -21.71
CA ILE A 159 21.58 13.49 -21.81
C ILE A 159 21.80 13.76 -23.30
N PRO A 160 21.00 14.65 -23.91
CA PRO A 160 21.24 14.99 -25.32
C PRO A 160 22.60 15.66 -25.50
N ALA A 161 23.26 15.35 -26.60
CA ALA A 161 24.51 16.02 -26.97
C ALA A 161 24.28 17.53 -27.05
N VAL A 162 25.24 18.29 -26.51
CA VAL A 162 25.17 19.76 -26.54
C VAL A 162 25.37 20.22 -28.00
N GLN A 163 24.32 20.75 -28.60
CA GLN A 163 24.39 21.45 -29.85
C GLN A 163 24.45 22.96 -29.59
N GLY A 164 25.54 23.61 -29.88
CA GLY A 164 25.64 25.06 -29.92
C GLY A 164 25.76 25.79 -28.57
N GLY A 165 26.41 25.20 -27.56
CA GLY A 165 26.77 25.93 -26.33
C GLY A 165 25.62 26.25 -25.34
N THR A 166 24.42 25.82 -25.63
CA THR A 166 23.28 25.91 -24.71
C THR A 166 23.33 24.72 -23.74
N LYS A 167 23.06 24.95 -22.44
CA LYS A 167 23.02 23.86 -21.45
C LYS A 167 22.16 22.72 -21.97
N ALA A 168 22.74 21.51 -22.06
CA ALA A 168 22.01 20.33 -22.48
C ALA A 168 20.82 20.11 -21.53
N ARG A 169 19.62 20.11 -22.08
CA ARG A 169 18.41 19.78 -21.29
C ARG A 169 18.40 18.27 -21.12
N VAL A 170 18.59 17.81 -19.90
CA VAL A 170 18.48 16.38 -19.57
C VAL A 170 17.02 15.99 -19.74
N THR A 171 16.78 14.91 -20.44
CA THR A 171 15.44 14.36 -20.66
C THR A 171 15.41 12.88 -20.25
N PHE A 172 14.24 12.42 -19.90
CA PHE A 172 14.04 11.00 -19.59
C PHE A 172 13.78 10.23 -20.89
N ASN A 173 14.16 8.96 -20.89
CA ASN A 173 14.05 8.09 -22.06
C ASN A 173 12.63 7.54 -22.30
N SER A 174 11.69 7.81 -21.40
CA SER A 174 10.29 7.42 -21.55
C SER A 174 9.35 8.55 -21.19
N SER A 175 8.15 8.57 -21.79
CA SER A 175 7.13 9.54 -21.45
C SER A 175 6.63 9.38 -20.01
N GLY A 176 6.54 8.15 -19.50
CA GLY A 176 6.18 7.88 -18.12
C GLY A 176 7.19 8.41 -17.12
N ALA A 177 8.49 8.23 -17.38
CA ALA A 177 9.54 8.78 -16.53
C ALA A 177 9.50 10.32 -16.51
N HIS A 178 9.19 10.96 -17.65
CA HIS A 178 9.03 12.41 -17.72
C HIS A 178 7.83 12.90 -16.90
N GLN A 179 6.67 12.24 -17.02
CA GLN A 179 5.48 12.57 -16.22
C GLN A 179 5.71 12.38 -14.71
N ARG A 180 6.42 11.30 -14.32
CA ARG A 180 6.80 11.11 -12.91
C ARG A 180 7.77 12.19 -12.42
N ALA A 181 8.69 12.65 -13.25
CA ALA A 181 9.57 13.75 -12.91
C ALA A 181 8.80 15.07 -12.71
N GLU A 182 7.85 15.37 -13.59
CA GLU A 182 6.97 16.54 -13.42
C GLU A 182 6.13 16.46 -12.14
N MET A 183 5.64 15.26 -11.80
CA MET A 183 4.86 15.04 -10.58
C MET A 183 5.67 15.29 -9.30
N ILE A 184 6.95 14.92 -9.26
CA ILE A 184 7.80 15.07 -8.08
C ILE A 184 8.48 16.43 -7.98
N ASN A 185 8.63 17.17 -9.07
CA ASN A 185 9.23 18.50 -9.09
C ASN A 185 8.26 19.62 -8.67
N GLN A 186 7.12 19.27 -8.09
CA GLN A 186 6.18 20.24 -7.56
C GLN A 186 6.63 20.72 -6.17
N ILE A 187 6.36 22.01 -5.90
CA ILE A 187 6.66 22.63 -4.60
C ILE A 187 5.83 22.00 -3.46
N TYR A 188 4.69 21.43 -3.81
CA TYR A 188 3.77 20.84 -2.85
C TYR A 188 4.14 19.40 -2.52
N PRO A 189 3.82 18.92 -1.29
CA PRO A 189 4.01 17.53 -0.92
C PRO A 189 3.19 16.62 -1.82
N LEU A 190 3.81 15.54 -2.27
CA LEU A 190 3.16 14.54 -3.08
C LEU A 190 2.33 13.63 -2.18
N GLN A 191 1.02 13.61 -2.40
CA GLN A 191 0.12 12.69 -1.70
C GLN A 191 0.03 11.38 -2.46
N LEU A 192 0.37 10.29 -1.79
CA LEU A 192 0.33 8.96 -2.34
C LEU A 192 -0.69 8.10 -1.58
N ARG A 193 -1.46 7.31 -2.34
CA ARG A 193 -2.47 6.41 -1.80
C ARG A 193 -2.51 5.11 -2.60
N GLY A 194 -2.55 3.97 -1.89
CA GLY A 194 -2.67 2.66 -2.54
C GLY A 194 -2.98 1.53 -1.57
N ARG A 195 -3.26 0.35 -2.11
CA ARG A 195 -3.44 -0.87 -1.32
C ARG A 195 -2.08 -1.42 -0.92
N ILE A 196 -2.04 -2.13 0.20
CA ILE A 196 -0.83 -2.86 0.58
C ILE A 196 -0.86 -4.24 -0.09
N HIS A 197 0.24 -4.60 -0.75
CA HIS A 197 0.38 -5.87 -1.47
C HIS A 197 0.91 -6.96 -0.54
N SER A 198 0.00 -7.77 -0.01
CA SER A 198 0.29 -8.99 0.78
C SER A 198 -0.87 -9.95 0.61
N ASP A 199 -0.62 -11.27 0.68
CA ASP A 199 -1.66 -12.28 0.45
C ASP A 199 -2.84 -12.13 1.40
N ILE A 200 -2.56 -11.77 2.65
CA ILE A 200 -3.60 -11.57 3.66
C ILE A 200 -4.55 -10.41 3.31
N PHE A 201 -4.08 -9.41 2.58
CA PHE A 201 -4.91 -8.27 2.16
C PHE A 201 -5.65 -8.51 0.84
N GLN A 202 -5.54 -9.69 0.27
CA GLN A 202 -6.33 -10.15 -0.88
C GLN A 202 -7.53 -11.00 -0.44
N GLN A 203 -7.65 -11.29 0.86
CA GLN A 203 -8.75 -12.08 1.42
C GLN A 203 -10.05 -11.25 1.42
N GLU A 204 -11.09 -11.81 0.83
CA GLU A 204 -12.43 -11.19 0.83
C GLU A 204 -13.12 -11.32 2.21
N LYS A 205 -12.72 -12.34 2.96
CA LYS A 205 -13.29 -12.63 4.28
C LYS A 205 -12.87 -11.58 5.30
N PRO A 206 -13.80 -11.02 6.07
CA PRO A 206 -13.44 -10.06 7.12
C PRO A 206 -12.72 -10.76 8.27
N LEU A 207 -11.84 -10.02 8.93
CA LEU A 207 -11.14 -10.50 10.11
C LEU A 207 -12.10 -10.59 11.29
N LEU A 208 -11.97 -11.67 12.06
CA LEU A 208 -12.75 -11.93 13.27
C LEU A 208 -12.54 -10.84 14.33
N THR A 209 -13.56 -10.65 15.15
CA THR A 209 -13.53 -9.75 16.31
C THR A 209 -12.44 -10.15 17.30
N GLY A 210 -11.84 -9.15 17.95
CA GLY A 210 -10.86 -9.38 19.02
C GLY A 210 -9.46 -9.84 18.55
N VAL A 211 -9.23 -10.06 17.25
CA VAL A 211 -7.91 -10.43 16.73
C VAL A 211 -7.10 -9.18 16.41
N PRO A 212 -6.02 -8.89 17.15
CA PRO A 212 -5.18 -7.74 16.84
C PRO A 212 -4.38 -7.96 15.55
N VAL A 213 -4.35 -6.95 14.72
CA VAL A 213 -3.54 -6.89 13.49
C VAL A 213 -2.35 -5.96 13.72
N PHE A 214 -1.18 -6.44 13.43
CA PHE A 214 0.04 -5.68 13.49
C PHE A 214 0.65 -5.59 12.10
N ILE A 215 0.85 -4.38 11.59
CA ILE A 215 1.38 -4.12 10.25
C ILE A 215 2.65 -3.31 10.40
N ARG A 216 3.76 -3.81 9.86
CA ARG A 216 5.04 -3.11 9.80
C ARG A 216 5.49 -2.95 8.37
N LEU A 217 5.84 -1.74 8.00
CA LEU A 217 6.45 -1.37 6.72
C LEU A 217 7.89 -0.91 6.96
N THR A 218 8.84 -1.62 6.38
CA THR A 218 10.26 -1.28 6.46
C THR A 218 10.67 -0.42 5.28
N ARG A 219 11.34 0.70 5.53
CA ARG A 219 11.80 1.63 4.51
C ARG A 219 12.80 0.98 3.54
N ALA A 220 12.66 1.33 2.27
CA ALA A 220 13.65 1.05 1.24
C ALA A 220 14.71 2.17 1.18
N ARG A 221 15.86 1.86 0.59
CA ARG A 221 16.89 2.87 0.30
C ARG A 221 16.41 3.82 -0.79
N THR A 222 16.72 5.10 -0.69
CA THR A 222 16.33 6.14 -1.65
C THR A 222 16.70 5.78 -3.10
N ALA A 223 17.85 5.17 -3.31
CA ALA A 223 18.30 4.74 -4.63
C ALA A 223 17.40 3.69 -5.31
N LEU A 224 16.53 3.00 -4.56
CA LEU A 224 15.54 2.07 -5.13
C LEU A 224 14.27 2.78 -5.60
N SER A 225 14.01 3.99 -5.12
CA SER A 225 12.77 4.73 -5.38
C SER A 225 12.95 5.85 -6.40
N PHE A 226 14.17 6.26 -6.69
CA PHE A 226 14.44 7.39 -7.59
C PHE A 226 15.58 7.09 -8.56
N THR A 227 15.43 7.66 -9.74
CA THR A 227 16.46 7.68 -10.80
C THR A 227 16.94 9.11 -10.98
N ALA A 228 18.23 9.31 -10.91
CA ALA A 228 18.88 10.60 -11.14
C ALA A 228 20.05 10.42 -12.12
N VAL A 229 20.53 11.51 -12.70
CA VAL A 229 21.70 11.51 -13.57
C VAL A 229 22.94 11.01 -12.82
N ASP A 230 23.06 11.41 -11.55
CA ASP A 230 24.15 11.05 -10.66
C ASP A 230 23.59 10.74 -9.27
N SER A 231 24.26 9.87 -8.53
CA SER A 231 23.91 9.53 -7.16
C SER A 231 23.94 10.74 -6.21
N ALA A 232 24.75 11.74 -6.52
CA ALA A 232 24.81 13.00 -5.76
C ALA A 232 23.51 13.84 -5.88
N HIS A 233 22.70 13.60 -6.91
CA HIS A 233 21.44 14.31 -7.16
C HIS A 233 20.21 13.54 -6.63
N LEU A 234 20.42 12.41 -5.93
CA LEU A 234 19.30 11.71 -5.31
C LEU A 234 18.62 12.60 -4.26
N PRO A 235 17.28 12.65 -4.25
CA PRO A 235 16.56 13.50 -3.33
C PRO A 235 16.60 12.94 -1.90
N LYS A 236 16.54 13.83 -0.92
CA LYS A 236 16.19 13.47 0.44
C LYS A 236 14.68 13.32 0.54
N ILE A 237 14.23 12.22 1.16
CA ILE A 237 12.81 11.89 1.27
C ILE A 237 12.37 12.06 2.71
N ALA A 238 11.38 12.93 2.94
CA ALA A 238 10.66 12.99 4.20
C ALA A 238 9.24 12.50 4.00
N ILE A 239 8.86 11.43 4.71
CA ILE A 239 7.49 10.92 4.72
C ILE A 239 6.75 11.56 5.89
N ARG A 240 5.58 12.13 5.63
CA ARG A 240 4.71 12.75 6.62
C ARG A 240 3.33 12.11 6.61
N ASN A 241 2.64 12.23 7.72
CA ASN A 241 1.25 11.80 7.89
C ASN A 241 0.95 10.37 7.40
N PRO A 242 1.81 9.38 7.66
CA PRO A 242 1.52 8.01 7.26
C PRO A 242 0.30 7.51 8.02
N ARG A 243 -0.73 7.10 7.29
CA ARG A 243 -2.00 6.62 7.86
C ARG A 243 -2.51 5.41 7.10
N LEU A 244 -3.20 4.54 7.81
CA LEU A 244 -3.97 3.45 7.23
C LEU A 244 -5.46 3.79 7.27
N LEU A 245 -6.11 3.66 6.14
CA LEU A 245 -7.57 3.68 6.03
C LEU A 245 -8.06 2.24 6.05
N ILE A 246 -8.90 1.94 7.01
CA ILE A 246 -9.40 0.59 7.25
C ILE A 246 -10.92 0.61 7.23
N ARG A 247 -11.51 -0.27 6.44
CA ARG A 247 -12.95 -0.45 6.40
C ARG A 247 -13.37 -1.37 7.54
N LYS A 248 -14.25 -0.87 8.38
CA LYS A 248 -14.86 -1.59 9.50
C LYS A 248 -16.35 -1.77 9.29
N PHE A 249 -16.84 -2.91 9.72
CA PHE A 249 -18.27 -3.24 9.76
C PHE A 249 -18.70 -3.35 11.22
N GLU A 250 -19.72 -2.63 11.60
CA GLU A 250 -20.33 -2.70 12.91
C GLU A 250 -21.48 -3.72 12.86
N MET A 251 -21.41 -4.75 13.68
CA MET A 251 -22.41 -5.82 13.75
C MET A 251 -23.60 -5.40 14.62
N THR A 252 -24.78 -5.89 14.27
CA THR A 252 -25.95 -5.76 15.15
C THR A 252 -25.74 -6.52 16.45
N PRO A 253 -26.22 -6.03 17.62
CA PRO A 253 -26.05 -6.70 18.92
C PRO A 253 -26.57 -8.13 18.94
N ALA A 254 -27.68 -8.40 18.25
CA ALA A 254 -28.24 -9.74 18.13
C ALA A 254 -27.29 -10.72 17.46
N TYR A 255 -26.61 -10.26 16.38
CA TYR A 255 -25.63 -11.07 15.64
C TYR A 255 -24.35 -11.28 16.45
N SER A 256 -23.83 -10.22 17.08
CA SER A 256 -22.65 -10.31 17.95
C SER A 256 -22.83 -11.33 19.08
N ASN A 257 -24.01 -11.34 19.74
CA ASN A 257 -24.32 -12.30 20.78
C ASN A 257 -24.46 -13.74 20.25
N ALA A 258 -25.10 -13.93 19.10
CA ALA A 258 -25.22 -15.26 18.47
C ALA A 258 -23.82 -15.80 18.06
N TRP A 259 -22.98 -14.94 17.55
CA TRP A 259 -21.60 -15.21 17.19
C TRP A 259 -20.76 -15.64 18.40
N ALA A 260 -20.78 -14.86 19.48
CA ALA A 260 -20.07 -15.20 20.72
C ALA A 260 -20.46 -16.58 21.25
N LYS A 261 -21.76 -16.94 21.20
CA LYS A 261 -22.23 -18.27 21.57
C LYS A 261 -21.67 -19.36 20.66
N GLN A 262 -21.58 -19.13 19.35
CA GLN A 262 -21.03 -20.11 18.42
C GLN A 262 -19.52 -20.32 18.65
N LEU A 263 -18.75 -19.27 18.89
CA LEU A 263 -17.34 -19.36 19.21
C LEU A 263 -17.07 -20.12 20.52
N MET A 264 -17.95 -20.00 21.52
CA MET A 264 -17.82 -20.74 22.77
C MET A 264 -18.17 -22.23 22.63
N THR A 265 -19.11 -22.56 21.74
CA THR A 265 -19.63 -23.94 21.58
C THR A 265 -18.85 -24.78 20.57
N ARG A 266 -18.17 -24.15 19.62
CA ARG A 266 -17.42 -24.85 18.56
C ARG A 266 -15.98 -24.34 18.48
N LYS A 267 -15.03 -25.28 18.36
CA LYS A 267 -13.67 -24.93 17.96
C LYS A 267 -13.69 -24.52 16.49
N CYS A 268 -13.86 -23.24 16.24
CA CYS A 268 -13.77 -22.71 14.89
C CYS A 268 -12.28 -22.55 14.51
N TYR A 269 -11.85 -23.25 13.48
CA TYR A 269 -10.56 -23.04 12.88
C TYR A 269 -10.78 -22.10 11.68
N ALA A 270 -10.37 -20.85 11.81
CA ALA A 270 -10.31 -19.95 10.67
C ALA A 270 -9.01 -20.24 9.90
N SER A 271 -9.12 -20.73 8.68
CA SER A 271 -8.00 -20.79 7.74
C SER A 271 -7.95 -19.46 6.97
N TYR A 272 -6.92 -18.69 7.19
CA TYR A 272 -6.62 -17.48 6.42
C TYR A 272 -5.56 -17.77 5.37
#